data_bba99657a495d596bf147c8e16a53e04
#
_entry.id   bba99657a495d596bf147c8e16a53e04
#
_cell.length_a   1.000
_cell.length_b   1.000
_cell.length_c   1.000
_cell.angle_alpha   90.00
_cell.angle_beta   90.00
_cell.angle_gamma   90.00
#
_symmetry.space_group_name_H-M   'P 1'
#
loop_
_entity.id
_entity.type
_entity.pdbx_description
1 polymer ?
#
loop_
_entity_poly.entity_id
_entity_poly.type
_entity_poly.pdbx_seq_one_letter_code
_entity_poly.pdbx_strand_id
1 'polypeptide(L)'
;RSLSAHHNFPDAIMREAEQRYLDDLDKRSSKQYTYLGAGLMLVFNFAVALTFEAHQLFEGYPAWQLYVLLATLLAAAGFALYRLVCLVRQWREVRFLRDANIAVGHSLQRIAVGHGRVFHDVVTPAGVVDHVIVGPAGIYAVNVVAHRAMRRESVKIAEGELRFRPDGNTISIADIASKTTRLEQEFRDLLRNSVRVRSVIAVPGWHAETQSGDGHLVVNERTLPMLRGWRSEADYLMDEDVQSLQQHLTKTCKRSPGARRKSK
;
A
#
# COMPACT_ATOMS: atom_id res chain seq x y z
N ARG A 1 -3.59 -12.81 -37.45
CA ARG A 1 -2.58 -11.82 -36.99
C ARG A 1 -3.25 -10.66 -36.27
N SER A 2 -3.79 -10.81 -35.07
CA SER A 2 -4.24 -9.68 -34.20
C SER A 2 -4.46 -10.05 -32.73
N LEU A 3 -3.83 -11.11 -32.24
CA LEU A 3 -4.01 -11.62 -30.85
C LEU A 3 -2.91 -11.19 -29.85
N SER A 4 -1.89 -10.43 -30.31
CA SER A 4 -0.76 -10.08 -29.43
C SER A 4 -0.87 -8.72 -28.72
N ALA A 5 -1.89 -7.89 -29.03
CA ALA A 5 -2.00 -6.55 -28.46
C ALA A 5 -2.74 -6.49 -27.11
N HIS A 6 -3.46 -7.55 -26.72
CA HIS A 6 -4.25 -7.54 -25.48
C HIS A 6 -3.51 -8.01 -24.22
N HIS A 7 -2.33 -8.61 -24.37
CA HIS A 7 -1.61 -9.19 -23.22
C HIS A 7 -0.73 -8.19 -22.44
N ASN A 8 -0.41 -7.04 -23.03
CA ASN A 8 0.49 -6.05 -22.42
C ASN A 8 -0.20 -4.96 -21.56
N PHE A 9 -1.53 -4.87 -21.58
CA PHE A 9 -2.24 -3.78 -20.92
C PHE A 9 -2.32 -3.93 -19.38
N PRO A 10 -2.54 -5.12 -18.82
CA PRO A 10 -2.53 -5.32 -17.37
C PRO A 10 -1.14 -5.08 -16.74
N ASP A 11 -0.08 -5.54 -17.43
CA ASP A 11 1.29 -5.39 -16.96
C ASP A 11 1.76 -3.91 -16.95
N ALA A 12 1.24 -3.10 -17.86
CA ALA A 12 1.55 -1.68 -17.90
C ALA A 12 0.92 -0.91 -16.73
N ILE A 13 -0.31 -1.24 -16.35
CA ILE A 13 -1.01 -0.61 -15.21
C ILE A 13 -0.37 -1.02 -13.89
N MET A 14 0.01 -2.29 -13.74
CA MET A 14 0.73 -2.77 -12.56
C MET A 14 2.11 -2.11 -12.42
N ARG A 15 2.84 -1.92 -13.51
CA ARG A 15 4.11 -1.17 -13.52
C ARG A 15 3.92 0.31 -13.17
N GLU A 16 2.81 0.93 -13.58
CA GLU A 16 2.51 2.31 -13.18
C GLU A 16 2.17 2.45 -11.70
N ALA A 17 1.41 1.52 -11.13
CA ALA A 17 1.16 1.46 -9.69
C ALA A 17 2.47 1.25 -8.92
N GLU A 18 3.31 0.33 -9.39
CA GLU A 18 4.64 0.09 -8.84
C GLU A 18 5.53 1.33 -8.91
N GLN A 19 5.54 2.05 -10.02
CA GLN A 19 6.31 3.29 -10.17
C GLN A 19 5.82 4.40 -9.25
N ARG A 20 4.51 4.53 -9.02
CA ARG A 20 3.95 5.53 -8.09
C ARG A 20 4.38 5.27 -6.65
N TYR A 21 4.30 4.02 -6.20
CA TYR A 21 4.80 3.62 -4.88
C TYR A 21 6.31 3.89 -4.74
N LEU A 22 7.08 3.62 -5.78
CA LEU A 22 8.53 3.92 -5.81
C LEU A 22 8.79 5.42 -5.80
N ASP A 23 8.05 6.23 -6.57
CA ASP A 23 8.19 7.68 -6.62
C ASP A 23 7.82 8.35 -5.28
N ASP A 24 6.79 7.86 -4.59
CA ASP A 24 6.40 8.36 -3.26
C ASP A 24 7.40 7.93 -2.17
N LEU A 25 7.95 6.73 -2.27
CA LEU A 25 9.04 6.27 -1.42
C LEU A 25 10.29 7.11 -1.65
N ASP A 26 10.65 7.35 -2.91
CA ASP A 26 11.85 8.11 -3.28
C ASP A 26 11.74 9.56 -2.81
N LYS A 27 10.59 10.21 -2.93
CA LYS A 27 10.37 11.56 -2.42
C LYS A 27 10.44 11.67 -0.89
N ARG A 28 9.93 10.68 -0.17
CA ARG A 28 9.99 10.66 1.30
C ARG A 28 11.38 10.28 1.79
N SER A 29 12.03 9.33 1.13
CA SER A 29 13.36 8.87 1.50
C SER A 29 14.44 9.87 1.09
N SER A 30 14.37 10.52 -0.08
CA SER A 30 15.42 11.42 -0.56
C SER A 30 15.69 12.59 0.39
N LYS A 31 14.66 13.23 0.93
CA LYS A 31 14.83 14.30 1.94
C LYS A 31 15.46 13.77 3.22
N GLN A 32 15.03 12.59 3.70
CA GLN A 32 15.55 12.00 4.92
C GLN A 32 16.98 11.48 4.75
N TYR A 33 17.30 10.88 3.60
CA TYR A 33 18.69 10.47 3.27
C TYR A 33 19.63 11.66 3.15
N THR A 34 19.18 12.79 2.62
CA THR A 34 19.99 14.01 2.53
C THR A 34 20.38 14.53 3.91
N TYR A 35 19.42 14.59 4.86
CA TYR A 35 19.71 15.01 6.23
C TYR A 35 20.59 14.00 6.99
N LEU A 36 20.37 12.72 6.77
CA LEU A 36 21.16 11.66 7.41
C LEU A 36 22.58 11.62 6.84
N GLY A 37 22.74 11.78 5.53
CA GLY A 37 24.02 11.87 4.86
C GLY A 37 24.81 13.10 5.31
N ALA A 38 24.14 14.27 5.41
CA ALA A 38 24.77 15.49 5.89
C ALA A 38 25.20 15.35 7.36
N GLY A 39 24.38 14.75 8.23
CA GLY A 39 24.73 14.49 9.62
C GLY A 39 25.91 13.53 9.76
N LEU A 40 25.95 12.44 8.99
CA LEU A 40 27.05 11.48 8.97
C LEU A 40 28.36 12.11 8.44
N MET A 41 28.26 12.94 7.40
CA MET A 41 29.41 13.70 6.87
C MET A 41 29.95 14.68 7.90
N LEU A 42 29.09 15.37 8.63
CA LEU A 42 29.49 16.28 9.70
C LEU A 42 30.22 15.54 10.82
N VAL A 43 29.67 14.41 11.29
CA VAL A 43 30.32 13.57 12.32
C VAL A 43 31.64 13.00 11.82
N PHE A 44 31.71 12.56 10.55
CA PHE A 44 32.94 12.04 9.96
C PHE A 44 34.02 13.13 9.81
N ASN A 45 33.67 14.30 9.28
CA ASN A 45 34.60 15.42 9.16
C ASN A 45 35.12 15.88 10.53
N PHE A 46 34.24 15.91 11.53
CA PHE A 46 34.63 16.27 12.88
C PHE A 46 35.54 15.21 13.53
N ALA A 47 35.29 13.93 13.30
CA ALA A 47 36.16 12.84 13.74
C ALA A 47 37.53 12.88 13.06
N VAL A 48 37.57 13.17 11.76
CA VAL A 48 38.82 13.34 11.00
C VAL A 48 39.62 14.58 11.48
N ALA A 49 38.95 15.72 11.70
CA ALA A 49 39.57 16.90 12.26
C ALA A 49 40.20 16.64 13.64
N LEU A 50 39.45 15.92 14.50
CA LEU A 50 39.94 15.49 15.81
C LEU A 50 41.17 14.57 15.71
N THR A 51 41.21 13.64 14.76
CA THR A 51 42.37 12.73 14.60
C THR A 51 43.57 13.42 14.02
N PHE A 52 43.42 14.39 13.13
CA PHE A 52 44.53 15.15 12.50
C PHE A 52 45.10 16.22 13.43
N GLU A 53 44.29 16.91 14.21
CA GLU A 53 44.70 17.98 15.13
C GLU A 53 44.93 17.49 16.57
N ALA A 54 44.65 16.20 16.85
CA ALA A 54 44.75 15.65 18.21
C ALA A 54 46.07 15.92 18.89
N HIS A 55 47.20 15.89 18.14
CA HIS A 55 48.53 16.17 18.69
C HIS A 55 48.75 17.62 19.13
N GLN A 56 48.08 18.58 18.46
CA GLN A 56 48.15 20.00 18.82
C GLN A 56 47.10 20.39 19.86
N LEU A 57 45.92 19.71 19.83
CA LEU A 57 44.83 19.95 20.77
C LEU A 57 45.07 19.37 22.15
N PHE A 58 45.84 18.28 22.29
CA PHE A 58 46.05 17.62 23.56
C PHE A 58 47.04 18.34 24.52
N GLU A 59 47.96 19.17 23.98
CA GLU A 59 48.95 19.89 24.82
C GLU A 59 48.37 21.12 25.56
N GLY A 60 47.19 21.62 25.20
CA GLY A 60 46.64 22.86 25.76
C GLY A 60 45.26 22.78 26.39
N TYR A 61 44.52 21.66 26.27
CA TYR A 61 43.12 21.60 26.70
C TYR A 61 42.96 20.79 28.01
N PRO A 62 42.13 21.27 28.96
CA PRO A 62 41.83 20.52 30.18
C PRO A 62 41.03 19.24 29.82
N ALA A 63 41.36 18.13 30.47
CA ALA A 63 40.84 16.79 30.22
C ALA A 63 39.30 16.71 30.16
N TRP A 64 38.59 17.53 30.93
CA TRP A 64 37.13 17.55 30.98
C TRP A 64 36.50 17.97 29.62
N GLN A 65 37.14 18.84 28.85
CA GLN A 65 36.65 19.26 27.54
C GLN A 65 36.68 18.12 26.51
N LEU A 66 37.68 17.27 26.56
CA LEU A 66 37.78 16.06 25.76
C LEU A 66 36.68 15.06 26.09
N TYR A 67 36.32 14.90 27.36
CA TYR A 67 35.20 14.04 27.75
C TYR A 67 33.85 14.59 27.25
N VAL A 68 33.61 15.90 27.32
CA VAL A 68 32.41 16.55 26.80
C VAL A 68 32.32 16.36 25.29
N LEU A 69 33.43 16.53 24.59
CA LEU A 69 33.49 16.37 23.13
C LEU A 69 33.20 14.91 22.75
N LEU A 70 33.81 13.94 23.42
CA LEU A 70 33.55 12.51 23.18
C LEU A 70 32.09 12.14 23.48
N ALA A 71 31.54 12.63 24.58
CA ALA A 71 30.14 12.40 24.95
C ALA A 71 29.19 12.97 23.88
N THR A 72 29.47 14.17 23.36
CA THR A 72 28.67 14.80 22.29
C THR A 72 28.72 14.00 20.98
N LEU A 73 29.91 13.52 20.62
CA LEU A 73 30.11 12.65 19.45
C LEU A 73 29.35 11.33 19.58
N LEU A 74 29.43 10.68 20.71
CA LEU A 74 28.70 9.43 20.98
C LEU A 74 27.19 9.65 20.97
N ALA A 75 26.72 10.76 21.54
CA ALA A 75 25.30 11.11 21.50
C ALA A 75 24.81 11.37 20.06
N ALA A 76 25.59 12.10 19.27
CA ALA A 76 25.26 12.36 17.86
C ALA A 76 25.25 11.08 17.03
N ALA A 77 26.24 10.20 17.23
CA ALA A 77 26.31 8.89 16.56
C ALA A 77 25.13 7.99 16.96
N GLY A 78 24.80 7.94 18.24
CA GLY A 78 23.64 7.20 18.77
C GLY A 78 22.32 7.71 18.19
N PHE A 79 22.15 9.03 18.14
CA PHE A 79 20.96 9.64 17.51
C PHE A 79 20.86 9.32 16.01
N ALA A 80 21.96 9.40 15.28
CA ALA A 80 22.01 9.07 13.86
C ALA A 80 21.64 7.60 13.61
N LEU A 81 22.19 6.68 14.43
CA LEU A 81 21.87 5.25 14.37
C LEU A 81 20.39 4.98 14.68
N TYR A 82 19.86 5.60 15.72
CA TYR A 82 18.43 5.51 16.06
C TYR A 82 17.54 5.95 14.90
N ARG A 83 17.85 7.10 14.28
CA ARG A 83 17.09 7.62 13.12
C ARG A 83 17.20 6.69 11.92
N LEU A 84 18.37 6.10 11.68
CA LEU A 84 18.56 5.11 10.61
C LEU A 84 17.70 3.86 10.84
N VAL A 85 17.67 3.33 12.07
CA VAL A 85 16.85 2.16 12.41
C VAL A 85 15.37 2.47 12.24
N CYS A 86 14.90 3.64 12.68
CA CYS A 86 13.52 4.07 12.48
C CYS A 86 13.17 4.16 11.00
N LEU A 87 14.05 4.75 10.18
CA LEU A 87 13.86 4.87 8.74
C LEU A 87 13.77 3.50 8.04
N VAL A 88 14.69 2.59 8.37
CA VAL A 88 14.70 1.22 7.81
C VAL A 88 13.42 0.46 8.20
N ARG A 89 12.92 0.64 9.44
CA ARG A 89 11.66 0.04 9.86
C ARG A 89 10.48 0.55 9.04
N GLN A 90 10.33 1.86 8.88
CA GLN A 90 9.28 2.46 8.07
C GLN A 90 9.35 1.99 6.60
N TRP A 91 10.56 1.92 6.05
CA TRP A 91 10.77 1.47 4.68
C TRP A 91 10.39 -0.01 4.47
N ARG A 92 10.66 -0.86 5.47
CA ARG A 92 10.25 -2.27 5.45
C ARG A 92 8.72 -2.43 5.50
N GLU A 93 8.01 -1.58 6.23
CA GLU A 93 6.54 -1.61 6.29
C GLU A 93 5.92 -1.21 4.95
N VAL A 94 6.41 -0.14 4.35
CA VAL A 94 5.90 0.33 3.05
C VAL A 94 6.20 -0.68 1.94
N ARG A 95 7.39 -1.28 1.92
CA ARG A 95 7.70 -2.37 0.99
C ARG A 95 6.80 -3.57 1.17
N PHE A 96 6.57 -3.98 2.41
CA PHE A 96 5.70 -5.11 2.70
C PHE A 96 4.27 -4.87 2.22
N LEU A 97 3.72 -3.67 2.45
CA LEU A 97 2.40 -3.28 1.95
C LEU A 97 2.34 -3.31 0.41
N ARG A 98 3.37 -2.77 -0.24
CA ARG A 98 3.48 -2.77 -1.70
C ARG A 98 3.51 -4.20 -2.26
N ASP A 99 4.38 -5.04 -1.74
CA ASP A 99 4.56 -6.42 -2.22
C ASP A 99 3.27 -7.23 -2.01
N ALA A 100 2.58 -7.00 -0.91
CA ALA A 100 1.26 -7.56 -0.62
C ALA A 100 0.21 -7.11 -1.66
N ASN A 101 0.18 -5.82 -1.98
CA ASN A 101 -0.76 -5.26 -2.95
C ASN A 101 -0.52 -5.81 -4.36
N ILE A 102 0.74 -5.90 -4.78
CA ILE A 102 1.12 -6.50 -6.07
C ILE A 102 0.71 -7.97 -6.13
N ALA A 103 1.00 -8.76 -5.09
CA ALA A 103 0.66 -10.18 -5.04
C ALA A 103 -0.86 -10.41 -5.13
N VAL A 104 -1.65 -9.61 -4.40
CA VAL A 104 -3.11 -9.64 -4.47
C VAL A 104 -3.58 -9.25 -5.87
N GLY A 105 -3.06 -8.17 -6.45
CA GLY A 105 -3.40 -7.71 -7.79
C GLY A 105 -3.17 -8.79 -8.87
N HIS A 106 -2.04 -9.46 -8.86
CA HIS A 106 -1.76 -10.58 -9.77
C HIS A 106 -2.72 -11.77 -9.58
N SER A 107 -3.06 -12.06 -8.32
CA SER A 107 -4.01 -13.13 -8.02
C SER A 107 -5.42 -12.78 -8.49
N LEU A 108 -5.85 -11.53 -8.31
CA LEU A 108 -7.13 -11.04 -8.80
C LEU A 108 -7.22 -11.07 -10.33
N GLN A 109 -6.15 -10.68 -11.04
CA GLN A 109 -6.12 -10.76 -12.51
C GLN A 109 -6.34 -12.19 -13.00
N ARG A 110 -5.68 -13.18 -12.38
CA ARG A 110 -5.89 -14.59 -12.73
C ARG A 110 -7.31 -15.07 -12.48
N ILE A 111 -7.94 -14.57 -11.42
CA ILE A 111 -9.33 -14.93 -11.07
C ILE A 111 -10.33 -14.25 -12.00
N ALA A 112 -10.07 -13.02 -12.41
CA ALA A 112 -10.95 -12.21 -13.25
C ALA A 112 -10.93 -12.61 -14.73
N VAL A 113 -9.96 -13.44 -15.17
CA VAL A 113 -9.89 -13.90 -16.57
C VAL A 113 -11.20 -14.56 -17.00
N GLY A 114 -11.84 -14.00 -18.01
CA GLY A 114 -13.14 -14.48 -18.54
C GLY A 114 -14.37 -14.09 -17.70
N HIS A 115 -14.22 -13.40 -16.58
CA HIS A 115 -15.32 -13.10 -15.65
C HIS A 115 -15.44 -11.60 -15.30
N GLY A 116 -14.48 -10.77 -15.71
CA GLY A 116 -14.47 -9.35 -15.41
C GLY A 116 -13.12 -8.69 -15.68
N ARG A 117 -13.04 -7.41 -15.37
CA ARG A 117 -11.82 -6.61 -15.50
C ARG A 117 -11.42 -6.06 -14.15
N VAL A 118 -10.12 -6.10 -13.84
CA VAL A 118 -9.54 -5.54 -12.62
C VAL A 118 -8.98 -4.16 -12.90
N PHE A 119 -9.33 -3.21 -12.04
CA PHE A 119 -8.78 -1.85 -12.03
C PHE A 119 -8.00 -1.66 -10.75
N HIS A 120 -6.90 -0.93 -10.81
CA HIS A 120 -6.00 -0.71 -9.68
C HIS A 120 -5.99 0.78 -9.32
N ASP A 121 -5.78 1.07 -8.02
CA ASP A 121 -5.66 2.44 -7.48
C ASP A 121 -6.85 3.34 -7.87
N VAL A 122 -8.06 2.87 -7.67
CA VAL A 122 -9.26 3.64 -7.98
C VAL A 122 -9.46 4.75 -6.96
N VAL A 123 -9.35 5.99 -7.40
CA VAL A 123 -9.47 7.17 -6.54
C VAL A 123 -10.94 7.51 -6.33
N THR A 124 -11.38 7.53 -5.07
CA THR A 124 -12.70 8.00 -4.65
C THR A 124 -12.55 9.24 -3.77
N PRO A 125 -13.61 10.03 -3.53
CA PRO A 125 -13.56 11.15 -2.60
C PRO A 125 -13.19 10.77 -1.15
N ALA A 126 -13.44 9.50 -0.76
CA ALA A 126 -13.11 8.99 0.57
C ALA A 126 -11.70 8.37 0.65
N GLY A 127 -10.98 8.28 -0.47
CA GLY A 127 -9.63 7.72 -0.54
C GLY A 127 -9.45 6.75 -1.71
N VAL A 128 -8.33 6.05 -1.73
CA VAL A 128 -8.00 5.11 -2.81
C VAL A 128 -8.48 3.71 -2.44
N VAL A 129 -9.17 3.05 -3.38
CA VAL A 129 -9.49 1.62 -3.33
C VAL A 129 -8.40 0.89 -4.11
N ASP A 130 -7.74 -0.09 -3.49
CA ASP A 130 -6.56 -0.74 -4.07
C ASP A 130 -6.89 -1.47 -5.37
N HIS A 131 -7.97 -2.25 -5.39
CA HIS A 131 -8.42 -2.93 -6.60
C HIS A 131 -9.94 -2.93 -6.70
N VAL A 132 -10.46 -2.76 -7.91
CA VAL A 132 -11.89 -2.88 -8.22
C VAL A 132 -12.07 -3.89 -9.34
N ILE A 133 -12.90 -4.89 -9.12
CA ILE A 133 -13.27 -5.88 -10.13
C ILE A 133 -14.66 -5.53 -10.64
N VAL A 134 -14.81 -5.38 -11.94
CA VAL A 134 -16.11 -5.13 -12.61
C VAL A 134 -16.35 -6.20 -13.64
N GLY A 135 -17.42 -6.95 -13.44
CA GLY A 135 -17.84 -8.02 -14.35
C GLY A 135 -19.33 -8.30 -14.28
N PRO A 136 -19.84 -9.20 -15.13
CA PRO A 136 -21.27 -9.57 -15.14
C PRO A 136 -21.75 -10.12 -13.81
N ALA A 137 -20.84 -10.73 -13.01
CA ALA A 137 -21.15 -11.33 -11.71
C ALA A 137 -21.22 -10.30 -10.56
N GLY A 138 -21.01 -9.01 -10.86
CA GLY A 138 -21.06 -7.93 -9.88
C GLY A 138 -19.77 -7.12 -9.78
N ILE A 139 -19.74 -6.22 -8.79
CA ILE A 139 -18.63 -5.32 -8.53
C ILE A 139 -18.03 -5.65 -7.16
N TYR A 140 -16.71 -5.74 -7.13
CA TYR A 140 -15.97 -6.02 -5.90
C TYR A 140 -14.92 -4.93 -5.67
N ALA A 141 -14.99 -4.25 -4.52
CA ALA A 141 -13.97 -3.33 -4.04
C ALA A 141 -13.02 -4.09 -3.10
N VAL A 142 -11.81 -4.32 -3.53
CA VAL A 142 -10.79 -5.06 -2.78
C VAL A 142 -9.79 -4.09 -2.18
N ASN A 143 -9.72 -4.06 -0.86
CA ASN A 143 -8.73 -3.28 -0.11
C ASN A 143 -7.72 -4.24 0.53
N VAL A 144 -6.43 -3.92 0.42
CA VAL A 144 -5.36 -4.76 0.93
C VAL A 144 -4.90 -4.24 2.28
N VAL A 145 -5.05 -5.07 3.30
CA VAL A 145 -4.56 -4.77 4.64
C VAL A 145 -3.34 -5.65 4.92
N ALA A 146 -2.16 -5.06 4.84
CA ALA A 146 -0.92 -5.74 5.13
C ALA A 146 -0.52 -5.47 6.58
N HIS A 147 -0.63 -6.48 7.42
CA HIS A 147 -0.14 -6.45 8.80
C HIS A 147 1.01 -7.43 8.97
N ARG A 148 2.11 -6.94 9.56
CA ARG A 148 3.31 -7.74 9.78
C ARG A 148 3.37 -8.19 11.23
N ALA A 149 3.41 -9.50 11.44
CA ALA A 149 3.61 -10.11 12.73
C ALA A 149 4.68 -11.20 12.68
N MET A 150 5.29 -11.51 13.81
CA MET A 150 6.25 -12.62 13.94
C MET A 150 5.54 -13.96 13.82
N ARG A 151 4.35 -14.08 14.41
CA ARG A 151 3.44 -15.22 14.23
C ARG A 151 2.15 -14.72 13.58
N ARG A 152 1.69 -15.44 12.57
CA ARG A 152 0.46 -15.14 11.84
C ARG A 152 -0.46 -16.33 11.99
N GLU A 153 -1.46 -16.21 12.83
CA GLU A 153 -2.44 -17.26 13.04
C GLU A 153 -3.72 -16.94 12.29
N SER A 154 -4.63 -16.20 12.89
CA SER A 154 -5.90 -15.90 12.27
C SER A 154 -6.26 -14.42 12.33
N VAL A 155 -7.07 -14.00 11.38
CA VAL A 155 -7.69 -12.68 11.34
C VAL A 155 -9.19 -12.84 11.15
N LYS A 156 -9.98 -12.08 11.92
CA LYS A 156 -11.43 -12.04 11.82
C LYS A 156 -11.96 -10.62 11.97
N ILE A 157 -13.14 -10.39 11.42
CA ILE A 157 -13.92 -9.17 11.69
C ILE A 157 -14.73 -9.38 12.97
N ALA A 158 -14.64 -8.42 13.87
CA ALA A 158 -15.50 -8.34 15.04
C ALA A 158 -15.70 -6.86 15.39
N GLU A 159 -16.96 -6.45 15.57
CA GLU A 159 -17.34 -5.09 16.01
C GLU A 159 -16.78 -3.96 15.11
N GLY A 160 -16.76 -4.16 13.78
CA GLY A 160 -16.22 -3.16 12.84
C GLY A 160 -14.70 -3.04 12.83
N GLU A 161 -13.99 -4.03 13.38
CA GLU A 161 -12.54 -4.08 13.43
C GLU A 161 -11.99 -5.41 12.92
N LEU A 162 -10.83 -5.35 12.26
CA LEU A 162 -10.02 -6.53 11.96
C LEU A 162 -9.18 -6.85 13.19
N ARG A 163 -9.42 -8.01 13.80
CA ARG A 163 -8.66 -8.50 14.95
C ARG A 163 -7.65 -9.55 14.52
N PHE A 164 -6.38 -9.30 14.78
CA PHE A 164 -5.26 -10.17 14.44
C PHE A 164 -4.84 -10.99 15.68
N ARG A 165 -4.69 -12.31 15.50
CA ARG A 165 -4.18 -13.21 16.55
C ARG A 165 -2.82 -13.77 16.15
N PRO A 166 -1.87 -13.95 17.11
CA PRO A 166 -1.99 -13.75 18.55
C PRO A 166 -1.74 -12.31 19.01
N ASP A 167 -1.30 -11.40 18.15
CA ASP A 167 -0.77 -10.07 18.51
C ASP A 167 -1.80 -9.17 19.21
N GLY A 168 -3.09 -9.47 19.10
CA GLY A 168 -4.16 -8.65 19.66
C GLY A 168 -4.35 -7.29 18.97
N ASN A 169 -3.62 -7.01 17.89
CA ASN A 169 -3.76 -5.79 17.15
C ASN A 169 -5.13 -5.71 16.46
N THR A 170 -5.72 -4.51 16.48
CA THR A 170 -6.99 -4.23 15.83
C THR A 170 -6.80 -3.11 14.80
N ILE A 171 -7.46 -3.25 13.66
CA ILE A 171 -7.49 -2.23 12.60
C ILE A 171 -8.96 -1.94 12.29
N SER A 172 -9.37 -0.68 12.44
CA SER A 172 -10.73 -0.25 12.10
C SER A 172 -10.99 -0.41 10.60
N ILE A 173 -12.15 -0.94 10.24
CA ILE A 173 -12.59 -1.08 8.85
C ILE A 173 -13.45 0.10 8.38
N ALA A 174 -13.67 1.12 9.23
CA ALA A 174 -14.51 2.27 8.92
C ALA A 174 -14.08 2.99 7.64
N ASP A 175 -12.75 3.16 7.43
CA ASP A 175 -12.20 3.74 6.21
C ASP A 175 -12.51 2.91 4.97
N ILE A 176 -12.42 1.58 5.09
CA ILE A 176 -12.72 0.65 4.00
C ILE A 176 -14.21 0.71 3.66
N ALA A 177 -15.07 0.72 4.68
CA ALA A 177 -16.50 0.86 4.52
C ALA A 177 -16.86 2.18 3.82
N SER A 178 -16.26 3.31 4.25
CA SER A 178 -16.50 4.62 3.67
C SER A 178 -16.09 4.68 2.19
N LYS A 179 -14.92 4.14 1.83
CA LYS A 179 -14.44 4.06 0.44
C LYS A 179 -15.38 3.23 -0.43
N THR A 180 -15.82 2.09 0.07
CA THR A 180 -16.75 1.20 -0.65
C THR A 180 -18.11 1.88 -0.87
N THR A 181 -18.66 2.54 0.15
CA THR A 181 -19.93 3.27 0.06
C THR A 181 -19.84 4.42 -0.94
N ARG A 182 -18.74 5.16 -0.96
CA ARG A 182 -18.55 6.24 -1.91
C ARG A 182 -18.41 5.73 -3.36
N LEU A 183 -17.69 4.64 -3.56
CA LEU A 183 -17.60 3.99 -4.86
C LEU A 183 -18.96 3.50 -5.34
N GLU A 184 -19.76 2.92 -4.45
CA GLU A 184 -21.12 2.49 -4.75
C GLU A 184 -22.02 3.66 -5.15
N GLN A 185 -21.93 4.79 -4.44
CA GLN A 185 -22.67 6.01 -4.78
C GLN A 185 -22.28 6.53 -6.17
N GLU A 186 -20.98 6.61 -6.48
CA GLU A 186 -20.47 7.05 -7.76
C GLU A 186 -21.00 6.16 -8.91
N PHE A 187 -21.00 4.84 -8.71
CA PHE A 187 -21.51 3.92 -9.73
C PHE A 187 -23.03 3.97 -9.87
N ARG A 188 -23.76 4.18 -8.79
CA ARG A 188 -25.20 4.38 -8.80
C ARG A 188 -25.59 5.64 -9.57
N ASP A 189 -24.85 6.73 -9.36
CA ASP A 189 -25.05 7.99 -10.05
C ASP A 189 -24.75 7.86 -11.57
N LEU A 190 -23.73 7.08 -11.91
CA LEU A 190 -23.34 6.83 -13.29
C LEU A 190 -24.37 6.00 -14.06
N LEU A 191 -24.84 4.90 -13.47
CA LEU A 191 -25.75 3.96 -14.12
C LEU A 191 -27.23 4.34 -13.95
N ARG A 192 -27.54 5.23 -13.00
CA ARG A 192 -28.91 5.59 -12.60
C ARG A 192 -29.75 4.39 -12.12
N ASN A 193 -29.08 3.30 -11.76
CA ASN A 193 -29.64 2.07 -11.24
C ASN A 193 -29.10 1.74 -9.86
N SER A 194 -29.84 0.92 -9.11
CA SER A 194 -29.33 0.39 -7.83
C SER A 194 -28.23 -0.62 -8.11
N VAL A 195 -26.99 -0.24 -7.83
CA VAL A 195 -25.82 -1.10 -7.95
C VAL A 195 -25.26 -1.33 -6.57
N ARG A 196 -24.86 -2.56 -6.28
CA ARG A 196 -24.19 -2.92 -5.03
C ARG A 196 -22.72 -3.21 -5.29
N VAL A 197 -21.87 -2.58 -4.49
CA VAL A 197 -20.42 -2.86 -4.46
C VAL A 197 -20.11 -3.73 -3.25
N ARG A 198 -19.55 -4.92 -3.49
CA ARG A 198 -19.14 -5.83 -2.42
C ARG A 198 -17.77 -5.47 -1.92
N SER A 199 -17.66 -5.31 -0.61
CA SER A 199 -16.40 -5.03 0.05
C SER A 199 -15.64 -6.31 0.34
N VAL A 200 -14.39 -6.35 -0.12
CA VAL A 200 -13.45 -7.44 0.11
C VAL A 200 -12.20 -6.88 0.79
N ILE A 201 -11.79 -7.51 1.86
CA ILE A 201 -10.58 -7.17 2.60
C ILE A 201 -9.58 -8.29 2.40
N ALA A 202 -8.52 -8.03 1.64
CA ALA A 202 -7.45 -8.99 1.42
C ALA A 202 -6.37 -8.83 2.49
N VAL A 203 -6.09 -9.90 3.23
CA VAL A 203 -5.09 -9.93 4.29
C VAL A 203 -4.02 -10.98 3.96
N PRO A 204 -3.01 -10.60 3.17
CA PRO A 204 -1.99 -11.55 2.70
C PRO A 204 -1.16 -12.15 3.83
N GLY A 205 -0.94 -13.46 3.74
CA GLY A 205 -0.12 -14.20 4.70
C GLY A 205 -0.80 -14.50 6.03
N TRP A 206 -2.08 -14.15 6.22
CA TRP A 206 -2.85 -14.49 7.41
C TRP A 206 -3.88 -15.57 7.10
N HIS A 207 -4.25 -16.34 8.11
CA HIS A 207 -5.38 -17.26 7.98
C HIS A 207 -6.67 -16.44 8.15
N ALA A 208 -7.37 -16.19 7.04
CA ALA A 208 -8.66 -15.49 7.09
C ALA A 208 -9.74 -16.45 7.55
N GLU A 209 -10.35 -16.18 8.68
CA GLU A 209 -11.61 -16.81 9.04
C GLU A 209 -12.67 -16.15 8.16
N THR A 210 -13.09 -16.87 7.10
CA THR A 210 -14.04 -16.39 6.10
C THR A 210 -15.42 -16.25 6.72
N GLN A 211 -15.60 -15.21 7.51
CA GLN A 211 -16.91 -14.80 8.02
C GLN A 211 -17.34 -13.56 7.24
N SER A 212 -18.48 -13.69 6.58
CA SER A 212 -19.22 -12.57 6.01
C SER A 212 -19.88 -11.77 7.17
N GLY A 213 -19.04 -11.11 7.97
CA GLY A 213 -19.52 -10.19 9.00
C GLY A 213 -19.67 -8.79 8.42
N ASP A 214 -20.74 -8.08 8.75
CA ASP A 214 -20.99 -6.66 8.43
C ASP A 214 -20.88 -6.28 6.93
N GLY A 215 -21.14 -7.23 6.01
CA GLY A 215 -21.08 -6.96 4.58
C GLY A 215 -19.66 -6.93 3.98
N HIS A 216 -18.64 -7.31 4.75
CA HIS A 216 -17.26 -7.41 4.31
C HIS A 216 -16.79 -8.86 4.24
N LEU A 217 -16.11 -9.24 3.19
CA LEU A 217 -15.47 -10.54 3.04
C LEU A 217 -13.98 -10.44 3.30
N VAL A 218 -13.47 -11.19 4.28
CA VAL A 218 -12.03 -11.30 4.52
C VAL A 218 -11.45 -12.47 3.75
N VAL A 219 -10.42 -12.21 2.96
CA VAL A 219 -9.75 -13.20 2.11
C VAL A 219 -8.24 -13.14 2.26
N ASN A 220 -7.60 -14.27 2.01
CA ASN A 220 -6.16 -14.39 1.84
C ASN A 220 -5.83 -14.95 0.45
N GLU A 221 -4.55 -15.21 0.16
CA GLU A 221 -4.14 -15.74 -1.15
C GLU A 221 -4.81 -17.09 -1.48
N ARG A 222 -5.12 -17.90 -0.47
CA ARG A 222 -5.74 -19.22 -0.64
C ARG A 222 -7.25 -19.15 -0.82
N THR A 223 -7.89 -18.20 -0.14
CA THR A 223 -9.35 -18.04 -0.17
C THR A 223 -9.81 -17.04 -1.23
N LEU A 224 -8.92 -16.25 -1.79
CA LEU A 224 -9.21 -15.31 -2.87
C LEU A 224 -9.99 -15.94 -4.06
N PRO A 225 -9.71 -17.18 -4.50
CA PRO A 225 -10.51 -17.84 -5.55
C PRO A 225 -11.97 -18.06 -5.20
N MET A 226 -12.35 -18.00 -3.91
CA MET A 226 -13.75 -18.10 -3.48
C MET A 226 -14.61 -16.94 -3.98
N LEU A 227 -14.00 -15.81 -4.36
CA LEU A 227 -14.70 -14.68 -4.97
C LEU A 227 -15.48 -15.10 -6.24
N ARG A 228 -15.02 -16.13 -6.95
CA ARG A 228 -15.75 -16.67 -8.11
C ARG A 228 -17.10 -17.27 -7.73
N GLY A 229 -17.20 -17.85 -6.55
CA GLY A 229 -18.42 -18.44 -6.01
C GLY A 229 -19.30 -17.47 -5.22
N TRP A 230 -18.77 -16.31 -4.86
CA TRP A 230 -19.49 -15.31 -4.07
C TRP A 230 -20.37 -14.45 -4.98
N ARG A 231 -21.41 -15.07 -5.51
CA ARG A 231 -22.36 -14.48 -6.46
C ARG A 231 -23.74 -14.42 -5.81
N SER A 232 -24.47 -13.37 -6.14
CA SER A 232 -25.89 -13.24 -5.83
C SER A 232 -26.61 -12.80 -7.09
N GLU A 233 -27.76 -13.35 -7.39
CA GLU A 233 -28.55 -12.95 -8.56
C GLU A 233 -28.88 -11.45 -8.56
N ALA A 234 -29.05 -10.87 -7.38
CA ALA A 234 -29.31 -9.44 -7.21
C ALA A 234 -28.13 -8.53 -7.63
N ASP A 235 -26.93 -9.07 -7.79
CA ASP A 235 -25.73 -8.29 -8.10
C ASP A 235 -25.30 -8.45 -9.57
N TYR A 236 -26.04 -9.19 -10.39
CA TYR A 236 -25.75 -9.33 -11.81
C TYR A 236 -25.96 -8.02 -12.53
N LEU A 237 -24.97 -7.68 -13.37
CA LEU A 237 -24.97 -6.49 -14.20
C LEU A 237 -25.22 -6.87 -15.66
N MET A 238 -25.95 -6.02 -16.37
CA MET A 238 -26.07 -6.12 -17.81
C MET A 238 -24.75 -5.76 -18.49
N ASP A 239 -24.48 -6.32 -19.66
CA ASP A 239 -23.24 -6.08 -20.40
C ASP A 239 -23.00 -4.59 -20.70
N GLU A 240 -24.07 -3.83 -20.96
CA GLU A 240 -24.01 -2.38 -21.18
C GLU A 240 -23.55 -1.63 -19.93
N ASP A 241 -24.04 -2.01 -18.73
CA ASP A 241 -23.64 -1.44 -17.45
C ASP A 241 -22.18 -1.77 -17.14
N VAL A 242 -21.78 -3.02 -17.38
CA VAL A 242 -20.37 -3.45 -17.23
C VAL A 242 -19.45 -2.64 -18.12
N GLN A 243 -19.80 -2.44 -19.39
CA GLN A 243 -19.01 -1.65 -20.34
C GLN A 243 -18.92 -0.19 -19.91
N SER A 244 -20.03 0.41 -19.47
CA SER A 244 -20.09 1.80 -19.01
C SER A 244 -19.18 2.03 -17.80
N LEU A 245 -19.25 1.13 -16.81
CA LEU A 245 -18.39 1.16 -15.63
C LEU A 245 -16.91 0.98 -15.98
N GLN A 246 -16.60 0.02 -16.85
CA GLN A 246 -15.22 -0.22 -17.27
C GLN A 246 -14.64 0.96 -18.05
N GLN A 247 -15.44 1.62 -18.89
CA GLN A 247 -15.02 2.84 -19.58
C GLN A 247 -14.78 4.01 -18.62
N HIS A 248 -15.68 4.19 -17.66
CA HIS A 248 -15.54 5.22 -16.62
C HIS A 248 -14.26 5.02 -15.82
N LEU A 249 -14.04 3.83 -15.28
CA LEU A 249 -12.84 3.50 -14.51
C LEU A 249 -11.57 3.62 -15.35
N THR A 250 -11.58 3.22 -16.61
CA THR A 250 -10.45 3.41 -17.52
C THR A 250 -10.09 4.88 -17.69
N LYS A 251 -11.09 5.77 -17.78
CA LYS A 251 -10.86 7.23 -17.88
C LYS A 251 -10.34 7.82 -16.57
N THR A 252 -10.89 7.38 -15.43
CA THR A 252 -10.53 7.87 -14.10
C THR A 252 -9.12 7.42 -13.71
N CYS A 253 -8.76 6.16 -13.93
CA CYS A 253 -7.41 5.66 -13.68
C CYS A 253 -6.35 6.34 -14.55
N LYS A 254 -6.65 6.67 -15.81
CA LYS A 254 -5.74 7.42 -16.69
C LYS A 254 -5.54 8.87 -16.27
N ARG A 255 -6.49 9.47 -15.56
CA ARG A 255 -6.43 10.87 -15.08
C ARG A 255 -5.72 11.02 -13.73
N SER A 256 -5.31 9.96 -13.09
CA SER A 256 -4.57 10.02 -11.82
C SER A 256 -3.29 10.87 -11.95
N PRO A 257 -2.93 11.69 -10.93
CA PRO A 257 -1.89 12.74 -11.04
C PRO A 257 -0.51 12.29 -11.52
N GLY A 258 -0.20 10.99 -11.44
CA GLY A 258 1.03 10.41 -11.97
C GLY A 258 1.13 10.40 -13.50
N ALA A 259 0.01 10.39 -14.21
CA ALA A 259 -0.01 10.37 -15.68
C ALA A 259 0.27 11.76 -16.30
N ARG A 260 0.10 12.85 -15.54
CA ARG A 260 0.24 14.23 -16.02
C ARG A 260 1.68 14.71 -16.18
N ARG A 261 2.68 13.97 -15.66
CA ARG A 261 4.10 14.40 -15.67
C ARG A 261 4.91 13.96 -16.91
N LYS A 262 4.33 13.13 -17.80
CA LYS A 262 5.04 12.65 -19.02
C LYS A 262 4.67 13.39 -20.32
N SER A 263 3.89 14.48 -20.28
CA SER A 263 3.53 15.25 -21.49
C SER A 263 4.09 16.68 -21.46
N LYS A 264 5.31 16.87 -20.93
CA LYS A 264 6.12 18.09 -21.17
C LYS A 264 7.55 17.73 -21.40
#